data_4ab2a4a888ac5fa2ac897ec9744a3624
#
_entry.id   4ab2a4a888ac5fa2ac897ec9744a3624
#
_cell.length_a   1.000
_cell.length_b   1.000
_cell.length_c   1.000
_cell.angle_alpha   90.00
_cell.angle_beta   90.00
_cell.angle_gamma   90.00
#
_symmetry.space_group_name_H-M   'P 1'
#
loop_
_entity.id
_entity.type
_entity.pdbx_description
1 polymer ?
#
loop_
_entity_poly.entity_id
_entity_poly.type
_entity_poly.pdbx_seq_one_letter_code
_entity_poly.pdbx_strand_id
1 'polypeptide(L)'
;MNNKNEKAFRYAGEFEKQKAVMLCWPAEAYSAKEYNVHDVFVEVIKNLVGEVEVFVNCGVEGTITICKKTLSNAGIDIDRVQFTQFADVSCWARDYGADILIDDNGNMRLVNFKFNQYGLTDDKEPTSFETAKIAPHQAIELGCFDIVNSDLISEGGDKEFNGNGVLMTIEDTEVTKRNPQYSKEQVEDEFKRLFNLEKVIWIPHATFDDEEMLDGILDVVDGEPVYRSASANGHIDEMCRFVNENTILLAEVSEEEAEKLNSAQITKECLDKAYEVLKNATDINGKKFNIVRIPCPEPVYITAESGDEIYDLWQWCKELEGATDTLRDGSPFPSGKIKMQPALSYCNFLIVNGIVLGQSYWKEGLPEIIKEKDEQAKKVLETIFPDRKVITINTTALNILGGGIHCIT
;
A
#
# COMPACT_ATOMS: atom_id res chain seq x y z
N MET A 1 -1.74 4.93 40.73
CA MET A 1 -0.82 6.09 40.66
C MET A 1 -0.18 6.02 39.27
N ASN A 2 -0.73 6.75 38.31
CA ASN A 2 -0.17 6.79 36.96
C ASN A 2 1.17 7.50 37.01
N ASN A 3 2.22 6.80 36.65
CA ASN A 3 3.54 7.38 36.46
C ASN A 3 3.47 8.42 35.33
N LYS A 4 3.35 9.69 35.70
CA LYS A 4 3.35 10.83 34.75
C LYS A 4 4.70 11.09 34.06
N ASN A 5 5.59 10.12 34.01
CA ASN A 5 6.95 10.25 33.45
C ASN A 5 7.31 9.19 32.38
N GLU A 6 6.38 8.36 31.93
CA GLU A 6 6.61 7.63 30.69
C GLU A 6 6.47 8.63 29.53
N LYS A 7 7.57 8.96 28.88
CA LYS A 7 7.55 9.77 27.68
C LYS A 7 6.72 9.03 26.63
N ALA A 8 5.68 9.70 26.16
CA ALA A 8 4.73 9.09 25.26
C ALA A 8 5.40 8.76 23.91
N PHE A 9 5.37 7.50 23.52
CA PHE A 9 5.69 7.10 22.16
C PHE A 9 4.63 7.63 21.21
N ARG A 10 5.04 8.02 19.99
CA ARG A 10 4.15 8.43 18.89
C ARG A 10 4.55 7.76 17.58
N TYR A 11 3.62 7.62 16.68
CA TYR A 11 3.94 7.29 15.29
C TYR A 11 4.30 8.59 14.57
N ALA A 12 5.47 8.62 13.90
CA ALA A 12 5.90 9.75 13.11
C ALA A 12 5.13 9.84 11.79
N GLY A 13 4.85 11.04 11.30
CA GLY A 13 4.37 11.20 9.93
C GLY A 13 5.44 10.80 8.92
N GLU A 14 5.07 10.17 7.81
CA GLU A 14 6.04 9.72 6.80
C GLU A 14 6.85 10.88 6.21
N PHE A 15 6.30 12.09 6.22
CA PHE A 15 6.98 13.32 5.81
C PHE A 15 8.10 13.78 6.78
N GLU A 16 8.22 13.20 7.96
CA GLU A 16 9.30 13.48 8.90
C GLU A 16 10.62 12.80 8.46
N LYS A 17 11.73 13.15 9.08
CA LYS A 17 13.03 12.57 8.74
C LYS A 17 13.08 11.09 9.05
N GLN A 18 13.36 10.29 8.04
CA GLN A 18 13.46 8.84 8.14
C GLN A 18 14.91 8.39 8.30
N LYS A 19 15.11 7.31 9.05
CA LYS A 19 16.41 6.65 9.25
C LYS A 19 16.64 5.56 8.20
N ALA A 20 15.63 4.72 7.97
CA ALA A 20 15.75 3.53 7.13
C ALA A 20 14.47 3.29 6.32
N VAL A 21 14.61 2.61 5.19
CA VAL A 21 13.52 1.98 4.43
C VAL A 21 13.82 0.49 4.34
N MET A 22 12.81 -0.33 4.57
CA MET A 22 12.91 -1.78 4.56
C MET A 22 12.06 -2.35 3.44
N LEU A 23 12.67 -3.19 2.57
CA LEU A 23 12.00 -3.85 1.46
C LEU A 23 12.14 -5.37 1.60
N CYS A 24 11.19 -6.10 1.02
CA CYS A 24 11.28 -7.55 0.84
C CYS A 24 11.47 -7.86 -0.65
N TRP A 25 12.60 -8.46 -1.03
CA TRP A 25 12.89 -8.76 -2.43
C TRP A 25 11.95 -9.85 -2.94
N PRO A 26 11.18 -9.59 -4.01
CA PRO A 26 10.19 -10.55 -4.50
C PRO A 26 10.86 -11.82 -5.04
N ALA A 27 10.18 -12.96 -4.88
CA ALA A 27 10.58 -14.20 -5.54
C ALA A 27 10.59 -14.07 -7.07
N GLU A 28 11.37 -14.89 -7.77
CA GLU A 28 11.45 -14.81 -9.24
C GLU A 28 10.11 -15.02 -9.94
N ALA A 29 9.21 -15.81 -9.34
CA ALA A 29 7.86 -16.05 -9.84
C ALA A 29 7.01 -14.78 -10.00
N TYR A 30 7.30 -13.72 -9.21
CA TYR A 30 6.60 -12.43 -9.28
C TYR A 30 6.90 -11.61 -10.55
N SER A 31 7.63 -12.13 -11.51
CA SER A 31 7.95 -11.42 -12.76
C SER A 31 7.16 -12.02 -13.93
N ALA A 32 6.16 -11.30 -14.44
CA ALA A 32 5.47 -11.65 -15.67
C ALA A 32 6.28 -11.19 -16.91
N LYS A 33 6.08 -11.84 -18.05
CA LYS A 33 6.85 -11.72 -19.31
C LYS A 33 7.23 -10.30 -19.73
N GLU A 34 6.28 -9.35 -19.63
CA GLU A 34 6.47 -7.95 -20.06
C GLU A 34 6.56 -6.98 -18.86
N TYR A 35 6.33 -7.48 -17.65
CA TYR A 35 6.23 -6.69 -16.43
C TYR A 35 7.14 -7.29 -15.36
N ASN A 36 8.39 -6.84 -15.36
CA ASN A 36 9.39 -7.34 -14.41
C ASN A 36 9.34 -6.52 -13.12
N VAL A 37 8.84 -7.12 -12.04
CA VAL A 37 8.78 -6.48 -10.72
C VAL A 37 10.16 -6.10 -10.20
N HIS A 38 11.19 -6.92 -10.48
CA HIS A 38 12.56 -6.63 -10.05
C HIS A 38 13.10 -5.30 -10.61
N ASP A 39 12.69 -4.90 -11.83
CA ASP A 39 13.12 -3.62 -12.41
C ASP A 39 12.57 -2.43 -11.60
N VAL A 40 11.36 -2.55 -11.06
CA VAL A 40 10.78 -1.53 -10.18
C VAL A 40 11.56 -1.46 -8.87
N PHE A 41 11.87 -2.60 -8.25
CA PHE A 41 12.70 -2.65 -7.04
C PHE A 41 14.08 -2.04 -7.25
N VAL A 42 14.71 -2.32 -8.39
CA VAL A 42 16.00 -1.74 -8.77
C VAL A 42 15.91 -0.20 -8.82
N GLU A 43 14.91 0.35 -9.50
CA GLU A 43 14.74 1.80 -9.59
C GLU A 43 14.39 2.44 -8.23
N VAL A 44 13.59 1.78 -7.40
CA VAL A 44 13.29 2.24 -6.03
C VAL A 44 14.57 2.26 -5.21
N ILE A 45 15.29 1.15 -5.11
CA ILE A 45 16.53 1.03 -4.31
C ILE A 45 17.59 2.02 -4.78
N LYS A 46 17.76 2.18 -6.08
CA LYS A 46 18.72 3.13 -6.68
C LYS A 46 18.48 4.57 -6.24
N ASN A 47 17.23 4.98 -6.10
CA ASN A 47 16.87 6.31 -5.64
C ASN A 47 16.92 6.46 -4.12
N LEU A 48 16.75 5.37 -3.36
CA LEU A 48 16.84 5.39 -1.90
C LEU A 48 18.28 5.42 -1.38
N VAL A 49 19.21 4.75 -2.09
CA VAL A 49 20.61 4.69 -1.71
C VAL A 49 21.23 6.09 -1.71
N GLY A 50 21.56 6.60 -0.54
CA GLY A 50 22.09 7.96 -0.34
C GLY A 50 21.12 8.92 0.34
N GLU A 51 19.85 8.63 0.34
CA GLU A 51 18.85 9.38 1.07
C GLU A 51 18.61 8.81 2.48
N VAL A 52 18.68 7.49 2.61
CA VAL A 52 18.31 6.73 3.81
C VAL A 52 19.10 5.42 3.87
N GLU A 53 19.16 4.77 5.05
CA GLU A 53 19.63 3.39 5.14
C GLU A 53 18.64 2.45 4.43
N VAL A 54 19.12 1.54 3.60
CA VAL A 54 18.26 0.62 2.83
C VAL A 54 18.51 -0.81 3.32
N PHE A 55 17.45 -1.46 3.78
CA PHE A 55 17.44 -2.88 4.14
C PHE A 55 16.63 -3.65 3.10
N VAL A 56 17.17 -4.76 2.63
CA VAL A 56 16.49 -5.66 1.69
C VAL A 56 16.46 -7.06 2.26
N ASN A 57 15.27 -7.51 2.64
CA ASN A 57 15.07 -8.88 3.05
C ASN A 57 15.01 -9.80 1.82
N CYS A 58 15.82 -10.86 1.84
CA CYS A 58 15.89 -11.88 0.78
C CYS A 58 15.50 -13.23 1.40
N GLY A 59 14.23 -13.40 1.73
CA GLY A 59 13.74 -14.49 2.55
C GLY A 59 13.73 -15.87 1.88
N VAL A 60 13.63 -15.92 0.56
CA VAL A 60 13.70 -17.19 -0.18
C VAL A 60 15.15 -17.61 -0.33
N GLU A 61 15.45 -18.90 -0.13
CA GLU A 61 16.81 -19.45 -0.26
C GLU A 61 17.41 -19.16 -1.64
N GLY A 62 18.66 -18.68 -1.67
CA GLY A 62 19.35 -18.29 -2.90
C GLY A 62 19.02 -16.90 -3.45
N THR A 63 17.94 -16.29 -3.05
CA THR A 63 17.46 -14.98 -3.54
C THR A 63 18.47 -13.86 -3.27
N ILE A 64 19.16 -13.88 -2.15
CA ILE A 64 20.17 -12.87 -1.82
C ILE A 64 21.29 -12.76 -2.88
N THR A 65 21.70 -13.87 -3.46
CA THR A 65 22.74 -13.88 -4.51
C THR A 65 22.20 -13.25 -5.79
N ILE A 66 20.95 -13.55 -6.14
CA ILE A 66 20.26 -12.99 -7.30
C ILE A 66 20.07 -11.49 -7.11
N CYS A 67 19.52 -11.08 -5.97
CA CYS A 67 19.32 -9.68 -5.61
C CYS A 67 20.61 -8.86 -5.72
N LYS A 68 21.67 -9.29 -5.03
CA LYS A 68 22.99 -8.62 -5.07
C LYS A 68 23.52 -8.48 -6.50
N LYS A 69 23.40 -9.54 -7.30
CA LYS A 69 23.83 -9.52 -8.71
C LYS A 69 23.00 -8.55 -9.55
N THR A 70 21.68 -8.54 -9.36
CA THR A 70 20.76 -7.64 -10.08
C THR A 70 21.05 -6.18 -9.76
N LEU A 71 21.18 -5.83 -8.48
CA LEU A 71 21.50 -4.48 -8.03
C LEU A 71 22.88 -4.04 -8.52
N SER A 72 23.90 -4.91 -8.43
CA SER A 72 25.24 -4.61 -8.92
C SER A 72 25.27 -4.39 -10.43
N ASN A 73 24.56 -5.19 -11.20
CA ASN A 73 24.44 -5.02 -12.66
C ASN A 73 23.78 -3.70 -13.05
N ALA A 74 22.87 -3.20 -12.21
CA ALA A 74 22.23 -1.89 -12.36
C ALA A 74 23.12 -0.71 -11.91
N GLY A 75 24.37 -0.99 -11.47
CA GLY A 75 25.32 0.02 -11.01
C GLY A 75 25.07 0.54 -9.59
N ILE A 76 24.28 -0.17 -8.80
CA ILE A 76 24.03 0.17 -7.39
C ILE A 76 25.19 -0.36 -6.55
N ASP A 77 25.72 0.51 -5.68
CA ASP A 77 26.73 0.13 -4.71
C ASP A 77 26.10 -0.74 -3.61
N ILE A 78 26.29 -2.04 -3.71
CA ILE A 78 25.70 -3.02 -2.79
C ILE A 78 26.24 -2.94 -1.37
N ASP A 79 27.40 -2.30 -1.15
CA ASP A 79 27.94 -2.07 0.20
C ASP A 79 27.12 -1.02 0.98
N ARG A 80 26.25 -0.29 0.29
CA ARG A 80 25.31 0.68 0.87
C ARG A 80 23.93 0.08 1.14
N VAL A 81 23.73 -1.21 0.85
CA VAL A 81 22.47 -1.94 1.07
C VAL A 81 22.70 -3.01 2.13
N GLN A 82 21.89 -3.03 3.16
CA GLN A 82 21.93 -4.07 4.19
C GLN A 82 20.98 -5.21 3.77
N PHE A 83 21.50 -6.44 3.77
CA PHE A 83 20.75 -7.62 3.37
C PHE A 83 20.40 -8.49 4.57
N THR A 84 19.13 -8.86 4.71
CA THR A 84 18.61 -9.79 5.71
C THR A 84 18.02 -11.04 5.06
N GLN A 85 17.81 -12.10 5.83
CA GLN A 85 17.27 -13.37 5.34
C GLN A 85 16.27 -13.93 6.36
N PHE A 86 15.10 -13.33 6.44
CA PHE A 86 13.95 -13.88 7.16
C PHE A 86 13.03 -14.55 6.16
N ALA A 87 12.45 -15.70 6.53
CA ALA A 87 11.59 -16.44 5.64
C ALA A 87 10.38 -15.58 5.20
N ASP A 88 10.33 -15.27 3.92
CA ASP A 88 9.29 -14.46 3.30
C ASP A 88 9.22 -14.79 1.81
N VAL A 89 8.02 -14.91 1.28
CA VAL A 89 7.75 -15.15 -0.14
C VAL A 89 7.05 -13.96 -0.81
N SER A 90 6.64 -12.97 -0.02
CA SER A 90 5.91 -11.78 -0.43
C SER A 90 6.83 -10.56 -0.54
N CYS A 91 6.36 -9.48 -1.15
CA CYS A 91 7.14 -8.24 -1.27
C CYS A 91 6.47 -7.03 -0.61
N TRP A 92 5.32 -7.20 0.01
CA TRP A 92 4.49 -6.13 0.55
C TRP A 92 4.92 -5.73 1.97
N ALA A 93 6.16 -5.23 2.09
CA ALA A 93 6.78 -4.91 3.38
C ALA A 93 6.02 -3.87 4.20
N ARG A 94 5.26 -2.97 3.56
CA ARG A 94 4.39 -2.00 4.22
C ARG A 94 3.33 -2.67 5.09
N ASP A 95 2.75 -3.75 4.63
CA ASP A 95 1.50 -4.25 5.18
C ASP A 95 1.69 -5.16 6.39
N TYR A 96 2.78 -5.92 6.40
CA TYR A 96 3.13 -6.82 7.49
C TYR A 96 4.47 -6.45 8.15
N GLY A 97 5.04 -5.32 7.76
CA GLY A 97 6.32 -4.81 8.30
C GLY A 97 6.18 -4.15 9.67
N ALA A 98 7.26 -3.55 10.11
CA ALA A 98 7.38 -3.03 11.46
C ALA A 98 6.74 -1.64 11.62
N ASP A 99 5.60 -1.56 12.30
CA ASP A 99 4.99 -0.31 12.77
C ASP A 99 5.78 0.25 13.97
N ILE A 100 6.73 1.16 13.73
CA ILE A 100 7.65 1.69 14.74
C ILE A 100 7.20 3.05 15.29
N LEU A 101 6.98 3.10 16.60
CA LEU A 101 6.81 4.35 17.33
C LEU A 101 8.16 4.86 17.85
N ILE A 102 8.27 6.16 18.00
CA ILE A 102 9.44 6.84 18.55
C ILE A 102 9.06 7.73 19.73
N ASP A 103 9.99 7.90 20.68
CA ASP A 103 9.91 8.93 21.71
C ASP A 103 10.90 10.08 21.45
N ASP A 104 10.83 11.15 22.25
CA ASP A 104 11.70 12.32 22.14
C ASP A 104 13.20 12.01 22.39
N ASN A 105 13.56 10.84 22.94
CA ASN A 105 14.93 10.42 23.16
C ASN A 105 15.46 9.53 22.03
N GLY A 106 14.63 9.20 21.04
CA GLY A 106 14.94 8.28 19.96
C GLY A 106 14.82 6.80 20.36
N ASN A 107 14.17 6.49 21.48
CA ASN A 107 13.79 5.11 21.76
C ASN A 107 12.68 4.68 20.79
N MET A 108 12.66 3.40 20.45
CA MET A 108 11.72 2.79 19.52
C MET A 108 10.86 1.74 20.20
N ARG A 109 9.61 1.62 19.72
CA ARG A 109 8.66 0.57 20.14
C ARG A 109 7.98 0.03 18.89
N LEU A 110 7.96 -1.29 18.72
CA LEU A 110 7.18 -1.98 17.68
C LEU A 110 5.73 -2.17 18.18
N VAL A 111 4.78 -1.80 17.35
CA VAL A 111 3.40 -2.33 17.41
C VAL A 111 3.32 -3.48 16.42
N ASN A 112 3.02 -4.67 16.91
CA ASN A 112 2.99 -5.89 16.11
C ASN A 112 1.55 -6.38 15.97
N PHE A 113 1.04 -6.39 14.74
CA PHE A 113 -0.30 -6.87 14.39
C PHE A 113 -0.28 -8.31 13.88
N LYS A 114 -1.45 -8.90 13.83
CA LYS A 114 -1.68 -10.14 13.08
C LYS A 114 -1.89 -9.82 11.61
N PHE A 115 -1.69 -10.82 10.75
CA PHE A 115 -1.88 -10.74 9.31
C PHE A 115 -2.72 -11.92 8.82
N ASN A 116 -3.57 -11.72 7.78
CA ASN A 116 -4.46 -12.74 7.25
C ASN A 116 -4.57 -12.71 5.72
N GLN A 117 -3.48 -12.31 5.04
CA GLN A 117 -3.43 -12.19 3.57
C GLN A 117 -4.58 -11.31 3.04
N TYR A 118 -4.70 -10.09 3.57
CA TYR A 118 -5.71 -9.10 3.13
C TYR A 118 -7.18 -9.57 3.28
N GLY A 119 -7.45 -10.44 4.24
CA GLY A 119 -8.77 -11.03 4.46
C GLY A 119 -9.03 -12.32 3.69
N LEU A 120 -8.07 -12.78 2.88
CA LEU A 120 -8.23 -14.01 2.08
C LEU A 120 -8.10 -15.31 2.91
N THR A 121 -7.44 -15.24 4.07
CA THR A 121 -7.19 -16.40 4.92
C THR A 121 -7.46 -16.11 6.40
N ASP A 122 -7.28 -17.11 7.25
CA ASP A 122 -7.29 -16.98 8.71
C ASP A 122 -5.88 -16.58 9.20
N ASP A 123 -5.78 -15.82 10.29
CA ASP A 123 -4.51 -15.42 10.94
C ASP A 123 -3.67 -16.61 11.45
N LYS A 124 -4.26 -17.80 11.52
CA LYS A 124 -3.60 -19.05 11.90
C LYS A 124 -3.15 -19.91 10.71
N GLU A 125 -3.53 -19.50 9.51
CA GLU A 125 -3.01 -20.12 8.29
C GLU A 125 -1.48 -20.00 8.31
N PRO A 126 -0.71 -21.08 7.98
CA PRO A 126 0.74 -21.12 8.14
C PRO A 126 1.48 -19.96 7.47
N THR A 127 1.11 -19.58 6.25
CA THR A 127 1.76 -18.47 5.52
C THR A 127 1.50 -17.13 6.20
N SER A 128 0.25 -16.86 6.60
CA SER A 128 -0.13 -15.65 7.32
C SER A 128 0.62 -15.53 8.65
N PHE A 129 0.68 -16.64 9.40
CA PHE A 129 1.39 -16.66 10.68
C PHE A 129 2.90 -16.47 10.53
N GLU A 130 3.54 -17.05 9.50
CA GLU A 130 4.97 -16.85 9.25
C GLU A 130 5.26 -15.42 8.77
N THR A 131 4.43 -14.87 7.88
CA THR A 131 4.56 -13.49 7.38
C THR A 131 4.46 -12.47 8.53
N ALA A 132 3.55 -12.65 9.47
CA ALA A 132 3.41 -11.76 10.63
C ALA A 132 4.67 -11.72 11.55
N LYS A 133 5.63 -12.64 11.40
CA LYS A 133 6.89 -12.63 12.14
C LYS A 133 7.94 -11.67 11.56
N ILE A 134 7.72 -11.15 10.37
CA ILE A 134 8.69 -10.27 9.70
C ILE A 134 8.84 -8.97 10.46
N ALA A 135 7.75 -8.35 10.95
CA ALA A 135 7.81 -7.12 11.72
C ALA A 135 8.73 -7.19 12.95
N PRO A 136 8.65 -8.20 13.84
CA PRO A 136 9.61 -8.35 14.93
C PRO A 136 11.06 -8.50 14.47
N HIS A 137 11.33 -9.18 13.37
CA HIS A 137 12.68 -9.32 12.82
C HIS A 137 13.21 -7.98 12.30
N GLN A 138 12.40 -7.25 11.54
CA GLN A 138 12.77 -5.90 11.06
C GLN A 138 13.05 -4.95 12.22
N ALA A 139 12.21 -4.97 13.25
CA ALA A 139 12.40 -4.15 14.44
C ALA A 139 13.74 -4.43 15.13
N ILE A 140 14.13 -5.71 15.26
CA ILE A 140 15.42 -6.11 15.83
C ILE A 140 16.59 -5.58 15.01
N GLU A 141 16.52 -5.64 13.67
CA GLU A 141 17.57 -5.08 12.78
C GLU A 141 17.75 -3.57 12.96
N LEU A 142 16.66 -2.86 13.27
CA LEU A 142 16.68 -1.44 13.59
C LEU A 142 17.16 -1.14 15.02
N GLY A 143 17.32 -2.17 15.87
CA GLY A 143 17.65 -2.04 17.28
C GLY A 143 16.44 -1.75 18.19
N CYS A 144 15.23 -2.05 17.73
CA CYS A 144 13.99 -1.95 18.49
C CYS A 144 13.70 -3.29 19.17
N PHE A 145 13.68 -3.29 20.51
CA PHE A 145 13.44 -4.49 21.33
C PHE A 145 12.21 -4.37 22.22
N ASP A 146 11.55 -3.22 22.24
CA ASP A 146 10.28 -3.00 22.93
C ASP A 146 9.13 -3.31 21.97
N ILE A 147 8.42 -4.42 22.23
CA ILE A 147 7.39 -4.96 21.34
C ILE A 147 6.07 -5.02 22.08
N VAL A 148 5.04 -4.40 21.49
CA VAL A 148 3.65 -4.49 21.94
C VAL A 148 2.85 -5.23 20.89
N ASN A 149 2.24 -6.36 21.27
CA ASN A 149 1.39 -7.14 20.36
C ASN A 149 -0.06 -6.67 20.47
N SER A 150 -0.76 -6.70 19.36
CA SER A 150 -2.21 -6.53 19.24
C SER A 150 -2.88 -7.83 18.79
N ASP A 151 -4.15 -7.99 19.16
CA ASP A 151 -5.01 -9.05 18.64
C ASP A 151 -5.72 -8.65 17.35
N LEU A 152 -5.61 -7.38 16.94
CA LEU A 152 -6.15 -6.91 15.68
C LEU A 152 -5.33 -7.44 14.49
N ILE A 153 -6.02 -7.62 13.38
CA ILE A 153 -5.44 -7.77 12.04
C ILE A 153 -5.47 -6.38 11.42
N SER A 154 -4.31 -5.85 11.00
CA SER A 154 -4.23 -4.51 10.43
C SER A 154 -2.95 -4.36 9.62
N GLU A 155 -3.09 -3.94 8.38
CA GLU A 155 -1.99 -3.72 7.46
C GLU A 155 -1.49 -2.26 7.54
N GLY A 156 -0.17 -2.06 7.31
CA GLY A 156 0.46 -0.74 7.32
C GLY A 156 -0.10 0.21 6.26
N GLY A 157 -0.47 -0.31 5.09
CA GLY A 157 -1.05 0.46 3.98
C GLY A 157 -2.43 1.06 4.26
N ASP A 158 -3.17 0.51 5.25
CA ASP A 158 -4.44 1.12 5.67
C ASP A 158 -4.30 2.08 6.87
N LYS A 159 -3.08 2.55 7.16
CA LYS A 159 -2.82 3.48 8.27
C LYS A 159 -2.05 4.72 7.84
N GLU A 160 -2.67 5.89 7.90
CA GLU A 160 -2.04 7.18 7.62
C GLU A 160 -1.97 8.06 8.88
N PHE A 161 -0.76 8.44 9.28
CA PHE A 161 -0.51 9.22 10.49
C PHE A 161 -0.04 10.64 10.18
N ASN A 162 -0.63 11.63 10.86
CA ASN A 162 -0.18 13.01 10.76
C ASN A 162 1.03 13.37 11.64
N GLY A 163 1.62 12.40 12.33
CA GLY A 163 2.73 12.61 13.26
C GLY A 163 2.36 13.30 14.59
N ASN A 164 1.12 13.75 14.76
CA ASN A 164 0.67 14.50 15.92
C ASN A 164 -0.70 14.02 16.42
N GLY A 165 -0.79 12.72 16.71
CA GLY A 165 -1.92 12.10 17.41
C GLY A 165 -3.19 11.90 16.59
N VAL A 166 -3.13 11.98 15.25
CA VAL A 166 -4.25 11.66 14.36
C VAL A 166 -3.87 10.52 13.43
N LEU A 167 -4.74 9.51 13.37
CA LEU A 167 -4.75 8.42 12.39
C LEU A 167 -5.91 8.63 11.41
N MET A 168 -5.71 8.32 10.15
CA MET A 168 -6.72 8.16 9.12
C MET A 168 -6.67 6.74 8.57
N THR A 169 -7.81 6.06 8.44
CA THR A 169 -7.92 4.66 8.05
C THR A 169 -9.30 4.38 7.45
N ILE A 170 -9.50 3.23 6.82
CA ILE A 170 -10.77 2.83 6.20
C ILE A 170 -11.59 1.97 7.17
N GLU A 171 -12.83 2.40 7.43
CA GLU A 171 -13.75 1.71 8.34
C GLU A 171 -14.11 0.30 7.85
N ASP A 172 -14.45 0.19 6.58
CA ASP A 172 -14.85 -1.09 5.99
C ASP A 172 -13.71 -2.11 6.06
N THR A 173 -12.49 -1.67 5.79
CA THR A 173 -11.30 -2.52 5.86
C THR A 173 -11.01 -2.96 7.29
N GLU A 174 -10.78 -2.03 8.19
CA GLU A 174 -10.30 -2.34 9.54
C GLU A 174 -11.36 -3.00 10.42
N VAL A 175 -12.64 -2.65 10.23
CA VAL A 175 -13.72 -3.19 11.07
C VAL A 175 -14.42 -4.36 10.41
N THR A 176 -14.89 -4.19 9.16
CA THR A 176 -15.75 -5.19 8.51
C THR A 176 -14.94 -6.36 7.95
N LYS A 177 -13.87 -6.06 7.21
CA LYS A 177 -13.09 -7.07 6.47
C LYS A 177 -12.03 -7.76 7.34
N ARG A 178 -11.36 -7.03 8.25
CA ARG A 178 -10.24 -7.56 9.05
C ARG A 178 -10.65 -7.98 10.44
N ASN A 179 -11.52 -7.22 11.11
CA ASN A 179 -11.84 -7.44 12.53
C ASN A 179 -13.35 -7.54 12.82
N PRO A 180 -14.12 -8.37 12.09
CA PRO A 180 -15.58 -8.44 12.23
C PRO A 180 -16.06 -8.90 13.63
N GLN A 181 -15.17 -9.42 14.45
CA GLN A 181 -15.45 -9.84 15.83
C GLN A 181 -15.45 -8.68 16.84
N TYR A 182 -14.96 -7.48 16.44
CA TYR A 182 -14.89 -6.30 17.27
C TYR A 182 -15.83 -5.20 16.75
N SER A 183 -16.31 -4.34 17.67
CA SER A 183 -17.01 -3.12 17.26
C SER A 183 -16.00 -2.06 16.81
N LYS A 184 -16.47 -1.08 16.02
CA LYS A 184 -15.66 0.07 15.60
C LYS A 184 -15.01 0.79 16.80
N GLU A 185 -15.75 0.96 17.88
CA GLU A 185 -15.24 1.60 19.10
C GLU A 185 -14.12 0.77 19.74
N GLN A 186 -14.21 -0.56 19.71
CA GLN A 186 -13.15 -1.44 20.24
C GLN A 186 -11.88 -1.35 19.39
N VAL A 187 -12.01 -1.31 18.05
CA VAL A 187 -10.86 -1.13 17.14
C VAL A 187 -10.24 0.25 17.35
N GLU A 188 -11.06 1.30 17.45
CA GLU A 188 -10.60 2.67 17.70
C GLU A 188 -9.88 2.82 19.04
N ASP A 189 -10.42 2.25 20.11
CA ASP A 189 -9.81 2.27 21.43
C ASP A 189 -8.46 1.55 21.45
N GLU A 190 -8.35 0.44 20.73
CA GLU A 190 -7.08 -0.29 20.60
C GLU A 190 -6.05 0.51 19.78
N PHE A 191 -6.42 1.12 18.65
CA PHE A 191 -5.52 2.02 17.91
C PHE A 191 -5.05 3.20 18.76
N LYS A 192 -5.96 3.85 19.49
CA LYS A 192 -5.61 4.94 20.41
C LYS A 192 -4.64 4.49 21.48
N ARG A 193 -4.84 3.31 22.04
CA ARG A 193 -3.96 2.72 23.05
C ARG A 193 -2.56 2.41 22.49
N LEU A 194 -2.50 1.77 21.31
CA LEU A 194 -1.25 1.30 20.70
C LEU A 194 -0.39 2.46 20.22
N PHE A 195 -0.98 3.39 19.50
CA PHE A 195 -0.29 4.49 18.83
C PHE A 195 -0.31 5.81 19.60
N ASN A 196 -0.90 5.82 20.81
CA ASN A 196 -1.06 7.03 21.64
C ASN A 196 -1.78 8.16 20.90
N LEU A 197 -2.91 7.83 20.26
CA LEU A 197 -3.69 8.77 19.45
C LEU A 197 -4.78 9.47 20.27
N GLU A 198 -5.10 10.68 19.83
CA GLU A 198 -6.25 11.43 20.29
C GLU A 198 -7.46 11.27 19.37
N LYS A 199 -7.21 11.09 18.06
CA LYS A 199 -8.26 11.01 17.05
C LYS A 199 -7.98 9.93 16.02
N VAL A 200 -9.08 9.28 15.57
CA VAL A 200 -9.11 8.46 14.37
C VAL A 200 -10.12 9.05 13.39
N ILE A 201 -9.71 9.27 12.17
CA ILE A 201 -10.57 9.71 11.05
C ILE A 201 -10.93 8.46 10.25
N TRP A 202 -12.19 8.09 10.28
CA TRP A 202 -12.71 6.93 9.60
C TRP A 202 -13.23 7.30 8.23
N ILE A 203 -12.58 6.82 7.16
CA ILE A 203 -13.05 6.89 5.78
C ILE A 203 -13.96 5.69 5.55
N PRO A 204 -15.16 5.86 4.99
CA PRO A 204 -16.12 4.74 4.91
C PRO A 204 -15.65 3.56 4.06
N HIS A 205 -15.13 3.82 2.86
CA HIS A 205 -14.76 2.82 1.87
C HIS A 205 -13.52 3.23 1.08
N ALA A 206 -12.79 2.23 0.56
CA ALA A 206 -11.71 2.41 -0.41
C ALA A 206 -12.25 2.76 -1.82
N THR A 207 -11.37 2.86 -2.79
CA THR A 207 -11.71 2.95 -4.22
C THR A 207 -12.20 1.60 -4.73
N PHE A 208 -13.05 1.61 -5.75
CA PHE A 208 -13.73 0.40 -6.22
C PHE A 208 -12.78 -0.59 -6.94
N ASP A 209 -11.69 -0.12 -7.50
CA ASP A 209 -10.66 -0.94 -8.13
C ASP A 209 -9.72 -1.62 -7.12
N ASP A 210 -9.65 -1.12 -5.87
CA ASP A 210 -8.91 -1.74 -4.77
C ASP A 210 -9.79 -2.68 -3.90
N GLU A 211 -10.98 -3.04 -4.35
CA GLU A 211 -11.79 -4.09 -3.74
C GLU A 211 -11.30 -5.48 -4.12
N GLU A 212 -11.82 -6.51 -3.48
CA GLU A 212 -11.38 -7.88 -3.65
C GLU A 212 -11.56 -8.40 -5.10
N MET A 213 -10.53 -9.10 -5.60
CA MET A 213 -10.45 -9.49 -7.02
C MET A 213 -11.60 -10.38 -7.49
N LEU A 214 -12.16 -11.21 -6.62
CA LEU A 214 -13.24 -12.14 -6.95
C LEU A 214 -14.65 -11.54 -6.79
N ASP A 215 -14.78 -10.26 -6.48
CA ASP A 215 -16.09 -9.61 -6.30
C ASP A 215 -16.93 -9.57 -7.59
N GLY A 216 -16.30 -9.67 -8.75
CA GLY A 216 -16.99 -9.74 -10.01
C GLY A 216 -16.38 -8.89 -11.12
N ILE A 217 -17.21 -8.62 -12.13
CA ILE A 217 -16.82 -7.79 -13.27
C ILE A 217 -16.64 -6.34 -12.80
N LEU A 218 -15.47 -5.77 -13.08
CA LEU A 218 -15.16 -4.38 -12.80
C LEU A 218 -15.86 -3.43 -13.78
N ASP A 219 -15.68 -3.70 -15.08
CA ASP A 219 -16.24 -2.92 -16.18
C ASP A 219 -16.52 -3.79 -17.41
N VAL A 220 -17.17 -3.20 -18.42
CA VAL A 220 -17.27 -3.77 -19.76
C VAL A 220 -16.70 -2.75 -20.75
N VAL A 221 -15.59 -3.09 -21.37
CA VAL A 221 -14.86 -2.21 -22.31
C VAL A 221 -14.82 -2.87 -23.71
N ASP A 222 -15.33 -2.17 -24.70
CA ASP A 222 -15.47 -2.68 -26.08
C ASP A 222 -16.29 -3.99 -26.18
N GLY A 223 -17.26 -4.18 -25.25
CA GLY A 223 -18.10 -5.37 -25.18
C GLY A 223 -17.46 -6.57 -24.48
N GLU A 224 -16.25 -6.42 -23.96
CA GLU A 224 -15.53 -7.46 -23.20
C GLU A 224 -15.52 -7.14 -21.71
N PRO A 225 -15.75 -8.13 -20.82
CA PRO A 225 -15.64 -7.93 -19.39
C PRO A 225 -14.19 -7.65 -18.99
N VAL A 226 -14.01 -6.71 -18.09
CA VAL A 226 -12.74 -6.38 -17.45
C VAL A 226 -12.85 -6.75 -15.97
N TYR A 227 -11.83 -7.41 -15.45
CA TYR A 227 -11.77 -7.86 -14.07
C TYR A 227 -10.67 -7.10 -13.32
N ARG A 228 -10.75 -7.06 -11.99
CA ARG A 228 -9.63 -6.58 -11.17
C ARG A 228 -8.44 -7.52 -11.32
N SER A 229 -7.23 -7.02 -11.27
CA SER A 229 -6.06 -7.88 -11.09
C SER A 229 -5.97 -8.31 -9.61
N ALA A 230 -4.85 -8.09 -8.93
CA ALA A 230 -4.81 -8.18 -7.48
C ALA A 230 -5.04 -6.80 -6.85
N SER A 231 -5.36 -6.77 -5.56
CA SER A 231 -5.55 -5.56 -4.77
C SER A 231 -5.18 -5.79 -3.30
N ALA A 232 -5.04 -4.71 -2.54
CA ALA A 232 -4.88 -4.77 -1.08
C ALA A 232 -6.22 -5.00 -0.35
N ASN A 233 -7.33 -5.06 -1.08
CA ASN A 233 -8.68 -5.20 -0.55
C ASN A 233 -9.06 -4.06 0.41
N GLY A 234 -8.75 -2.82 -0.02
CA GLY A 234 -9.23 -1.61 0.61
C GLY A 234 -8.22 -0.87 1.47
N HIS A 235 -7.13 -0.36 0.90
CA HIS A 235 -6.12 0.42 1.64
C HIS A 235 -6.25 1.93 1.43
N ILE A 236 -5.99 2.70 2.51
CA ILE A 236 -6.05 4.17 2.49
C ILE A 236 -4.95 4.79 1.63
N ASP A 237 -3.77 4.17 1.55
CA ASP A 237 -2.62 4.67 0.80
C ASP A 237 -2.80 4.62 -0.71
N GLU A 238 -3.82 3.92 -1.19
CA GLU A 238 -4.26 3.94 -2.59
C GLU A 238 -5.08 5.19 -2.95
N MET A 239 -5.64 5.91 -1.97
CA MET A 239 -6.56 7.00 -2.24
C MET A 239 -6.30 8.30 -1.48
N CYS A 240 -5.61 8.24 -0.34
CA CYS A 240 -5.52 9.38 0.56
C CYS A 240 -4.25 9.33 1.43
N ARG A 241 -3.52 10.46 1.55
CA ARG A 241 -2.25 10.54 2.27
C ARG A 241 -2.11 11.81 3.10
N PHE A 242 -1.46 11.73 4.28
CA PHE A 242 -0.92 12.91 4.92
C PHE A 242 0.40 13.33 4.26
N VAL A 243 0.45 14.54 3.70
CA VAL A 243 1.66 15.10 3.08
C VAL A 243 2.45 16.02 4.02
N ASN A 244 1.83 16.45 5.09
CA ASN A 244 2.39 17.07 6.28
C ASN A 244 1.34 17.03 7.41
N GLU A 245 1.71 17.53 8.59
CA GLU A 245 0.84 17.50 9.79
C GLU A 245 -0.58 18.04 9.56
N ASN A 246 -0.74 18.99 8.64
CA ASN A 246 -1.98 19.76 8.46
C ASN A 246 -2.61 19.63 7.06
N THR A 247 -2.01 18.86 6.16
CA THR A 247 -2.46 18.76 4.76
C THR A 247 -2.66 17.29 4.38
N ILE A 248 -3.82 17.03 3.80
CA ILE A 248 -4.21 15.73 3.27
C ILE A 248 -4.26 15.84 1.74
N LEU A 249 -3.65 14.87 1.06
CA LEU A 249 -3.82 14.62 -0.36
C LEU A 249 -4.92 13.59 -0.54
N LEU A 250 -5.91 13.85 -1.39
CA LEU A 250 -7.02 12.96 -1.70
C LEU A 250 -7.16 12.82 -3.21
N ALA A 251 -7.25 11.60 -3.69
CA ALA A 251 -7.53 11.30 -5.10
C ALA A 251 -8.88 11.89 -5.54
N GLU A 252 -9.04 12.12 -6.84
CA GLU A 252 -10.31 12.56 -7.42
C GLU A 252 -10.56 11.97 -8.81
N VAL A 253 -11.81 11.68 -9.07
CA VAL A 253 -12.35 11.33 -10.39
C VAL A 253 -13.22 12.50 -10.84
N SER A 254 -13.00 13.00 -12.05
CA SER A 254 -13.82 14.07 -12.62
C SER A 254 -15.20 13.57 -13.04
N GLU A 255 -16.16 14.48 -13.23
CA GLU A 255 -17.49 14.12 -13.76
C GLU A 255 -17.40 13.45 -15.14
N GLU A 256 -16.50 13.95 -16.01
CA GLU A 256 -16.31 13.39 -17.35
C GLU A 256 -15.77 11.94 -17.31
N GLU A 257 -14.90 11.62 -16.37
CA GLU A 257 -14.37 10.26 -16.19
C GLU A 257 -15.44 9.32 -15.63
N ALA A 258 -16.20 9.78 -14.64
CA ALA A 258 -17.30 9.03 -14.05
C ALA A 258 -18.40 8.66 -15.06
N GLU A 259 -18.61 9.50 -16.10
CA GLU A 259 -19.57 9.20 -17.16
C GLU A 259 -19.09 8.11 -18.15
N LYS A 260 -17.78 7.81 -18.18
CA LYS A 260 -17.21 6.86 -19.16
C LYS A 260 -17.23 5.41 -18.68
N LEU A 261 -16.99 5.17 -17.40
CA LEU A 261 -16.83 3.83 -16.82
C LEU A 261 -17.63 3.71 -15.51
N ASN A 262 -18.25 2.56 -15.33
CA ASN A 262 -18.98 2.27 -14.09
C ASN A 262 -18.05 2.24 -12.87
N SER A 263 -16.86 1.68 -13.01
CA SER A 263 -15.84 1.68 -11.94
C SER A 263 -15.44 3.10 -11.53
N ALA A 264 -15.25 3.99 -12.50
CA ALA A 264 -14.90 5.39 -12.24
C ALA A 264 -16.06 6.12 -11.51
N GLN A 265 -17.31 5.84 -11.87
CA GLN A 265 -18.48 6.40 -11.17
C GLN A 265 -18.51 5.95 -9.71
N ILE A 266 -18.35 4.66 -9.43
CA ILE A 266 -18.39 4.11 -8.07
C ILE A 266 -17.21 4.65 -7.26
N THR A 267 -16.00 4.67 -7.85
CA THR A 267 -14.79 5.26 -7.21
C THR A 267 -15.03 6.73 -6.88
N LYS A 268 -15.65 7.51 -7.78
CA LYS A 268 -16.00 8.90 -7.50
C LYS A 268 -16.92 9.02 -6.29
N GLU A 269 -17.94 8.18 -6.20
CA GLU A 269 -18.86 8.20 -5.06
C GLU A 269 -18.14 7.89 -3.72
N CYS A 270 -17.17 6.97 -3.72
CA CYS A 270 -16.35 6.67 -2.56
C CYS A 270 -15.46 7.86 -2.17
N LEU A 271 -14.78 8.47 -3.15
CA LEU A 271 -13.92 9.64 -2.95
C LEU A 271 -14.70 10.89 -2.51
N ASP A 272 -15.91 11.08 -2.99
CA ASP A 272 -16.79 12.17 -2.56
C ASP A 272 -17.24 11.98 -1.10
N LYS A 273 -17.57 10.76 -0.69
CA LYS A 273 -17.84 10.45 0.73
C LYS A 273 -16.61 10.68 1.61
N ALA A 274 -15.43 10.26 1.14
CA ALA A 274 -14.17 10.53 1.83
C ALA A 274 -13.92 12.04 1.99
N TYR A 275 -14.14 12.82 0.92
CA TYR A 275 -14.01 14.28 0.97
C TYR A 275 -14.96 14.91 1.99
N GLU A 276 -16.23 14.46 2.06
CA GLU A 276 -17.20 14.96 3.04
C GLU A 276 -16.77 14.69 4.49
N VAL A 277 -16.15 13.54 4.76
CA VAL A 277 -15.55 13.24 6.07
C VAL A 277 -14.38 14.18 6.33
N LEU A 278 -13.42 14.25 5.41
CA LEU A 278 -12.17 14.97 5.58
C LEU A 278 -12.36 16.48 5.73
N LYS A 279 -13.28 17.10 4.98
CA LYS A 279 -13.56 18.54 5.10
C LYS A 279 -14.17 18.91 6.46
N ASN A 280 -14.71 17.93 7.18
CA ASN A 280 -15.25 18.10 8.52
C ASN A 280 -14.26 17.67 9.62
N ALA A 281 -13.24 16.88 9.29
CA ALA A 281 -12.21 16.43 10.19
C ALA A 281 -11.33 17.60 10.70
N THR A 282 -10.75 17.40 11.89
CA THR A 282 -9.86 18.39 12.52
C THR A 282 -8.67 17.68 13.17
N ASP A 283 -7.55 18.39 13.29
CA ASP A 283 -6.43 17.98 14.12
C ASP A 283 -6.82 17.93 15.63
N ILE A 284 -5.88 17.59 16.48
CA ILE A 284 -6.11 17.50 17.94
C ILE A 284 -6.49 18.84 18.57
N ASN A 285 -6.17 19.96 17.94
CA ASN A 285 -6.47 21.33 18.38
C ASN A 285 -7.80 21.86 17.83
N GLY A 286 -8.52 21.08 17.05
CA GLY A 286 -9.78 21.47 16.42
C GLY A 286 -9.60 22.28 15.12
N LYS A 287 -8.39 22.38 14.57
CA LYS A 287 -8.11 23.06 13.28
C LYS A 287 -8.40 22.09 12.13
N LYS A 288 -9.10 22.55 11.09
CA LYS A 288 -9.36 21.78 9.89
C LYS A 288 -8.10 21.54 9.06
N PHE A 289 -8.05 20.38 8.41
CA PHE A 289 -7.00 20.06 7.45
C PHE A 289 -7.18 20.82 6.14
N ASN A 290 -6.07 21.14 5.49
CA ASN A 290 -6.05 21.54 4.09
C ASN A 290 -6.14 20.28 3.23
N ILE A 291 -7.06 20.26 2.27
CA ILE A 291 -7.24 19.11 1.37
C ILE A 291 -6.79 19.52 -0.03
N VAL A 292 -5.82 18.81 -0.56
CA VAL A 292 -5.33 18.93 -1.94
C VAL A 292 -5.84 17.74 -2.74
N ARG A 293 -6.22 17.97 -3.99
CA ARG A 293 -6.72 16.90 -4.87
C ARG A 293 -5.66 16.49 -5.88
N ILE A 294 -5.62 15.18 -6.18
CA ILE A 294 -4.75 14.58 -7.19
C ILE A 294 -5.62 13.71 -8.10
N PRO A 295 -5.46 13.74 -9.45
CA PRO A 295 -6.28 12.92 -10.32
C PRO A 295 -6.08 11.42 -10.04
N CYS A 296 -7.10 10.61 -10.26
CA CYS A 296 -6.92 9.17 -10.43
C CYS A 296 -6.23 8.87 -11.77
N PRO A 297 -5.45 7.79 -11.86
CA PRO A 297 -4.86 7.35 -13.13
C PRO A 297 -5.93 7.02 -14.18
N GLU A 298 -5.58 7.14 -15.44
CA GLU A 298 -6.36 6.56 -16.52
C GLU A 298 -6.18 5.03 -16.50
N PRO A 299 -7.22 4.22 -16.70
CA PRO A 299 -7.11 2.77 -16.68
C PRO A 299 -6.10 2.21 -17.68
N VAL A 300 -5.28 1.29 -17.22
CA VAL A 300 -4.40 0.46 -18.06
C VAL A 300 -4.93 -0.95 -18.05
N TYR A 301 -5.07 -1.56 -19.22
CA TYR A 301 -5.57 -2.92 -19.34
C TYR A 301 -4.44 -3.87 -19.69
N ILE A 302 -4.43 -5.02 -19.02
CA ILE A 302 -3.53 -6.13 -19.30
C ILE A 302 -4.33 -7.36 -19.71
N THR A 303 -3.65 -8.36 -20.28
CA THR A 303 -4.23 -9.68 -20.53
C THR A 303 -3.43 -10.70 -19.74
N ALA A 304 -4.10 -11.44 -18.84
CA ALA A 304 -3.53 -12.55 -18.12
C ALA A 304 -3.94 -13.89 -18.76
N GLU A 305 -3.04 -14.84 -18.78
CA GLU A 305 -3.29 -16.22 -19.25
C GLU A 305 -2.52 -17.24 -18.38
N SER A 306 -2.85 -18.50 -18.49
CA SER A 306 -2.20 -19.57 -17.72
C SER A 306 -0.67 -19.50 -17.83
N GLY A 307 0.00 -19.50 -16.68
CA GLY A 307 1.44 -19.32 -16.51
C GLY A 307 1.87 -17.88 -16.25
N ASP A 308 0.95 -16.94 -16.16
CA ASP A 308 1.20 -15.62 -15.59
C ASP A 308 0.87 -15.66 -14.09
N GLU A 309 1.72 -15.03 -13.24
CA GLU A 309 1.58 -15.02 -11.79
C GLU A 309 0.19 -14.54 -11.34
N ILE A 310 -0.31 -13.48 -11.95
CA ILE A 310 -1.64 -12.96 -11.63
C ILE A 310 -2.77 -13.95 -11.96
N TYR A 311 -2.60 -14.74 -13.03
CA TYR A 311 -3.57 -15.78 -13.37
C TYR A 311 -3.56 -16.90 -12.33
N ASP A 312 -2.37 -17.32 -11.90
CA ASP A 312 -2.18 -18.37 -10.92
C ASP A 312 -2.68 -17.90 -9.53
N LEU A 313 -2.47 -16.63 -9.18
CA LEU A 313 -3.05 -16.01 -7.97
C LEU A 313 -4.59 -16.07 -7.99
N TRP A 314 -5.22 -15.76 -9.12
CA TRP A 314 -6.67 -15.87 -9.28
C TRP A 314 -7.18 -17.31 -9.09
N GLN A 315 -6.45 -18.30 -9.59
CA GLN A 315 -6.80 -19.71 -9.40
C GLN A 315 -6.65 -20.11 -7.92
N TRP A 316 -5.60 -19.65 -7.25
CA TRP A 316 -5.41 -19.90 -5.82
C TRP A 316 -6.54 -19.28 -4.98
N CYS A 317 -6.93 -18.04 -5.24
CA CYS A 317 -8.07 -17.40 -4.58
C CYS A 317 -9.39 -18.16 -4.83
N LYS A 318 -9.61 -18.64 -6.07
CA LYS A 318 -10.75 -19.49 -6.39
C LYS A 318 -10.77 -20.77 -5.54
N GLU A 319 -9.62 -21.40 -5.34
CA GLU A 319 -9.50 -22.62 -4.51
C GLU A 319 -9.80 -22.32 -3.04
N LEU A 320 -9.35 -21.18 -2.52
CA LEU A 320 -9.65 -20.74 -1.15
C LEU A 320 -11.16 -20.55 -0.93
N GLU A 321 -11.88 -20.05 -1.92
CA GLU A 321 -13.34 -19.90 -1.87
C GLU A 321 -14.14 -21.19 -2.16
N GLY A 322 -13.47 -22.32 -2.22
CA GLY A 322 -14.10 -23.64 -2.43
C GLY A 322 -14.32 -23.99 -3.90
N ALA A 323 -13.49 -23.46 -4.81
CA ALA A 323 -13.47 -23.77 -6.23
C ALA A 323 -14.83 -23.53 -6.95
N THR A 324 -15.51 -22.45 -6.62
CA THR A 324 -16.78 -22.06 -7.26
C THR A 324 -16.60 -21.76 -8.75
N ASP A 325 -17.63 -22.02 -9.56
CA ASP A 325 -17.64 -21.68 -10.99
C ASP A 325 -18.19 -20.26 -11.26
N THR A 326 -18.43 -19.50 -10.21
CA THR A 326 -18.94 -18.12 -10.28
C THR A 326 -18.15 -17.22 -9.35
N LEU A 327 -18.02 -15.95 -9.76
CA LEU A 327 -17.59 -14.86 -8.90
C LEU A 327 -18.69 -14.47 -7.91
N ARG A 328 -18.39 -13.62 -6.95
CA ARG A 328 -19.36 -13.22 -5.89
C ARG A 328 -20.58 -12.46 -6.41
N ASP A 329 -20.43 -11.72 -7.53
CA ASP A 329 -21.55 -11.06 -8.22
C ASP A 329 -22.46 -12.03 -9.00
N GLY A 330 -22.14 -13.33 -9.02
CA GLY A 330 -22.85 -14.38 -9.74
C GLY A 330 -22.43 -14.53 -11.20
N SER A 331 -21.51 -13.72 -11.71
CA SER A 331 -20.94 -13.89 -13.05
C SER A 331 -20.08 -15.16 -13.13
N PRO A 332 -19.96 -15.79 -14.31
CA PRO A 332 -19.11 -16.97 -14.46
C PRO A 332 -17.65 -16.63 -14.17
N PHE A 333 -16.96 -17.55 -13.50
CA PHE A 333 -15.51 -17.42 -13.31
C PHE A 333 -14.81 -17.43 -14.68
N PRO A 334 -13.99 -16.41 -14.98
CA PRO A 334 -13.39 -16.28 -16.31
C PRO A 334 -12.38 -17.40 -16.59
N SER A 335 -12.24 -17.76 -17.86
CA SER A 335 -11.31 -18.80 -18.30
C SER A 335 -10.58 -18.38 -19.57
N GLY A 336 -9.41 -18.96 -19.79
CA GLY A 336 -8.57 -18.62 -20.94
C GLY A 336 -7.85 -17.28 -20.75
N LYS A 337 -7.93 -16.39 -21.73
CA LYS A 337 -7.37 -15.03 -21.62
C LYS A 337 -8.33 -14.13 -20.86
N ILE A 338 -7.83 -13.47 -19.83
CA ILE A 338 -8.60 -12.61 -18.96
C ILE A 338 -8.10 -11.19 -19.13
N LYS A 339 -8.99 -10.26 -19.52
CA LYS A 339 -8.69 -8.83 -19.56
C LYS A 339 -8.84 -8.26 -18.15
N MET A 340 -7.76 -7.69 -17.62
CA MET A 340 -7.71 -7.18 -16.25
C MET A 340 -7.28 -5.72 -16.21
N GLN A 341 -7.74 -5.01 -15.17
CA GLN A 341 -7.29 -3.68 -14.81
C GLN A 341 -6.58 -3.77 -13.45
N PRO A 342 -5.29 -3.38 -13.36
CA PRO A 342 -4.61 -3.19 -12.09
C PRO A 342 -5.22 -2.06 -11.27
N ALA A 343 -5.17 -2.17 -9.95
CA ALA A 343 -5.43 -1.05 -9.05
C ALA A 343 -4.30 -0.03 -9.19
N LEU A 344 -4.58 1.11 -9.80
CA LEU A 344 -3.61 2.16 -10.10
C LEU A 344 -3.85 3.36 -9.20
N SER A 345 -2.79 3.90 -8.61
CA SER A 345 -2.89 5.06 -7.74
C SER A 345 -1.71 6.02 -7.87
N TYR A 346 -1.96 7.31 -7.90
CA TYR A 346 -0.91 8.32 -7.69
C TYR A 346 -0.72 8.67 -6.21
N CYS A 347 -1.54 8.13 -5.29
CA CYS A 347 -1.39 8.30 -3.85
C CYS A 347 -0.40 7.31 -3.24
N ASN A 348 -0.13 6.18 -3.89
CA ASN A 348 0.76 5.13 -3.37
C ASN A 348 2.25 5.48 -3.60
N PHE A 349 2.65 6.70 -3.24
CA PHE A 349 4.04 7.20 -3.29
C PHE A 349 4.73 7.04 -1.94
N LEU A 350 6.06 7.06 -1.96
CA LEU A 350 6.90 7.06 -0.76
C LEU A 350 7.53 8.45 -0.56
N ILE A 351 7.44 8.99 0.65
CA ILE A 351 8.13 10.20 1.07
C ILE A 351 9.40 9.79 1.81
N VAL A 352 10.57 10.21 1.33
CA VAL A 352 11.85 9.96 1.99
C VAL A 352 12.69 11.22 1.96
N ASN A 353 13.14 11.68 3.09
CA ASN A 353 14.10 12.79 3.28
C ASN A 353 14.09 13.85 2.17
N GLY A 354 15.00 13.77 1.18
CA GLY A 354 15.12 14.72 0.07
C GLY A 354 14.30 14.41 -1.18
N ILE A 355 13.58 13.27 -1.21
CA ILE A 355 12.86 12.81 -2.41
C ILE A 355 11.43 12.38 -2.12
N VAL A 356 10.61 12.35 -3.16
CA VAL A 356 9.32 11.63 -3.21
C VAL A 356 9.38 10.68 -4.40
N LEU A 357 9.17 9.40 -4.15
CA LEU A 357 9.06 8.39 -5.21
C LEU A 357 7.59 8.20 -5.56
N GLY A 358 7.17 8.78 -6.67
CA GLY A 358 5.81 8.70 -7.20
C GLY A 358 5.69 7.65 -8.30
N GLN A 359 4.46 7.34 -8.67
CA GLN A 359 4.11 6.37 -9.70
C GLN A 359 3.84 7.05 -11.05
N SER A 360 4.07 6.32 -12.14
CA SER A 360 3.65 6.65 -13.49
C SER A 360 3.27 5.37 -14.25
N TYR A 361 2.49 5.50 -15.31
CA TYR A 361 1.89 4.34 -15.98
C TYR A 361 2.06 4.36 -17.49
N TRP A 362 2.38 5.52 -18.06
CA TRP A 362 2.55 5.61 -19.49
C TRP A 362 3.81 4.89 -19.98
N LYS A 363 3.67 4.17 -21.07
CA LYS A 363 4.77 3.63 -21.88
C LYS A 363 4.45 3.82 -23.36
N GLU A 364 5.46 3.75 -24.23
CA GLU A 364 5.27 3.86 -25.66
C GLU A 364 4.24 2.83 -26.17
N GLY A 365 3.27 3.31 -26.95
CA GLY A 365 2.15 2.51 -27.46
C GLY A 365 0.87 2.62 -26.65
N LEU A 366 0.89 3.18 -25.44
CA LEU A 366 -0.32 3.50 -24.69
C LEU A 366 -0.90 4.87 -25.07
N PRO A 367 -2.20 5.11 -24.82
CA PRO A 367 -2.86 6.39 -25.06
C PRO A 367 -2.13 7.57 -24.39
N GLU A 368 -2.04 8.72 -25.09
CA GLU A 368 -1.38 9.93 -24.57
C GLU A 368 -2.07 10.49 -23.32
N ILE A 369 -3.36 10.23 -23.11
CA ILE A 369 -4.08 10.67 -21.92
C ILE A 369 -3.46 10.11 -20.64
N ILE A 370 -2.90 8.90 -20.67
CA ILE A 370 -2.19 8.31 -19.52
C ILE A 370 -0.98 9.16 -19.17
N LYS A 371 -0.22 9.61 -20.19
CA LYS A 371 0.95 10.47 -19.99
C LYS A 371 0.55 11.84 -19.44
N GLU A 372 -0.53 12.40 -19.94
CA GLU A 372 -1.07 13.68 -19.45
C GLU A 372 -1.45 13.59 -17.99
N LYS A 373 -2.06 12.47 -17.56
CA LYS A 373 -2.41 12.19 -16.16
C LYS A 373 -1.16 12.02 -15.30
N ASP A 374 -0.14 11.26 -15.76
CA ASP A 374 1.14 11.12 -15.08
C ASP A 374 1.80 12.49 -14.83
N GLU A 375 1.80 13.36 -15.85
CA GLU A 375 2.36 14.72 -15.74
C GLU A 375 1.56 15.61 -14.78
N GLN A 376 0.24 15.52 -14.78
CA GLN A 376 -0.64 16.24 -13.85
C GLN A 376 -0.38 15.81 -12.41
N ALA A 377 -0.37 14.50 -12.14
CA ALA A 377 -0.10 13.95 -10.82
C ALA A 377 1.29 14.35 -10.30
N LYS A 378 2.32 14.24 -11.15
CA LYS A 378 3.67 14.68 -10.82
C LYS A 378 3.71 16.15 -10.45
N LYS A 379 3.02 17.03 -11.19
CA LYS A 379 2.97 18.46 -10.89
C LYS A 379 2.28 18.77 -9.57
N VAL A 380 1.25 18.00 -9.20
CA VAL A 380 0.63 18.13 -7.87
C VAL A 380 1.65 17.76 -6.79
N LEU A 381 2.35 16.63 -6.93
CA LEU A 381 3.39 16.22 -5.97
C LEU A 381 4.52 17.25 -5.86
N GLU A 382 5.03 17.78 -6.98
CA GLU A 382 6.04 18.84 -6.98
C GLU A 382 5.56 20.12 -6.29
N THR A 383 4.27 20.42 -6.36
CA THR A 383 3.67 21.60 -5.72
C THR A 383 3.56 21.43 -4.20
N ILE A 384 3.19 20.25 -3.73
CA ILE A 384 3.00 19.97 -2.29
C ILE A 384 4.30 19.63 -1.57
N PHE A 385 5.34 19.20 -2.31
CA PHE A 385 6.67 18.88 -1.79
C PHE A 385 7.77 19.78 -2.42
N PRO A 386 7.71 21.11 -2.25
CA PRO A 386 8.63 22.03 -2.93
C PRO A 386 10.10 21.84 -2.52
N ASP A 387 10.35 21.25 -1.36
CA ASP A 387 11.68 21.01 -0.80
C ASP A 387 12.21 19.59 -1.10
N ARG A 388 11.46 18.78 -1.86
CA ARG A 388 11.82 17.42 -2.24
C ARG A 388 11.84 17.25 -3.75
N LYS A 389 12.75 16.41 -4.24
CA LYS A 389 12.77 16.04 -5.65
C LYS A 389 11.73 14.94 -5.90
N VAL A 390 10.74 15.20 -6.73
CA VAL A 390 9.77 14.19 -7.17
C VAL A 390 10.35 13.38 -8.31
N ILE A 391 10.39 12.06 -8.13
CA ILE A 391 10.87 11.08 -9.10
C ILE A 391 9.73 10.10 -9.35
N THR A 392 9.30 9.96 -10.61
CA THR A 392 8.25 9.01 -10.98
C THR A 392 8.84 7.75 -11.59
N ILE A 393 8.34 6.59 -11.20
CA ILE A 393 8.75 5.26 -11.65
C ILE A 393 7.52 4.59 -12.26
N ASN A 394 7.67 3.91 -13.40
CA ASN A 394 6.59 3.10 -13.94
C ASN A 394 6.44 1.83 -13.07
N THR A 395 5.32 1.73 -12.39
CA THR A 395 5.03 0.70 -11.39
C THR A 395 4.01 -0.32 -11.86
N THR A 396 3.59 -0.30 -13.10
CA THR A 396 2.54 -1.19 -13.63
C THR A 396 2.79 -2.66 -13.25
N ALA A 397 4.06 -3.10 -13.23
CA ALA A 397 4.43 -4.46 -12.82
C ALA A 397 4.03 -4.79 -11.37
N LEU A 398 4.14 -3.84 -10.44
CA LEU A 398 3.68 -4.01 -9.06
C LEU A 398 2.15 -3.95 -8.97
N ASN A 399 1.54 -2.99 -9.65
CA ASN A 399 0.09 -2.78 -9.57
C ASN A 399 -0.71 -3.97 -10.10
N ILE A 400 -0.18 -4.71 -11.08
CA ILE A 400 -0.75 -5.99 -11.53
C ILE A 400 -0.87 -6.98 -10.37
N LEU A 401 0.06 -6.95 -9.42
CA LEU A 401 0.12 -7.83 -8.27
C LEU A 401 -0.49 -7.23 -6.99
N GLY A 402 -1.11 -6.05 -7.08
CA GLY A 402 -1.99 -5.51 -6.05
C GLY A 402 -1.47 -4.33 -5.25
N GLY A 403 -0.37 -3.67 -5.64
CA GLY A 403 0.12 -2.50 -4.89
C GLY A 403 1.14 -1.66 -5.63
N GLY A 404 1.67 -0.62 -4.98
CA GLY A 404 2.62 0.32 -5.55
C GLY A 404 3.91 0.48 -4.74
N ILE A 405 4.56 1.63 -4.88
CA ILE A 405 5.85 1.92 -4.22
C ILE A 405 5.69 1.94 -2.70
N HIS A 406 4.64 2.55 -2.16
CA HIS A 406 4.40 2.60 -0.73
C HIS A 406 4.21 1.21 -0.13
N CYS A 407 3.49 0.33 -0.82
CA CYS A 407 3.20 -1.03 -0.36
C CYS A 407 4.45 -1.91 -0.20
N ILE A 408 5.52 -1.65 -0.96
CA ILE A 408 6.78 -2.42 -0.87
C ILE A 408 7.83 -1.84 0.08
N THR A 409 7.50 -0.73 0.80
CA THR A 409 8.50 0.04 1.57
C THR A 409 8.06 0.32 3.01
#